data_7b1db99df2b764df79c29028a62836fb
#
_entry.id   7b1db99df2b764df79c29028a62836fb
#
_cell.length_a   1.000
_cell.length_b   1.000
_cell.length_c   1.000
_cell.angle_alpha   90.00
_cell.angle_beta   90.00
_cell.angle_gamma   90.00
#
_symmetry.space_group_name_H-M   'P 1'
#
loop_
_entity.id
_entity.type
_entity.pdbx_description
1 polymer ?
#
loop_
_entity_poly.entity_id
_entity_poly.type
_entity_poly.pdbx_seq_one_letter_code
_entity_poly.pdbx_strand_id
1 'polypeptide(L)'
;MSSSVTAIMAELEQLAQSDPKAIAALAKLGGQVDPFVLGIDDAQLSGWYNHETSELMTDFPVGPDDIVIDVGCGDGGALNFCAEKGAYVILADLDAERVERAFSWMTEKAPGRVEKHITDANPLPLPDRSVTRVICMEMLEHVDDPAVVLAELVRIGKPGARYLITVPDPVQEKLQKHLAPAIYFQKPNHIRIFERAEFEAVVLAAGLTIERRSFYGFYWAMWWLLFWQCNIDFKGMPRHPVLDNWARTWAAVLATEDGLKVKHLFDRFMPKNQVIVASKPG
;
A
#
# COMPACT_ATOMS: atom_id res chain seq x y z
N MET A 1 -19.23 -23.11 -8.65
CA MET A 1 -18.48 -22.96 -7.38
C MET A 1 -17.22 -23.82 -7.28
N SER A 2 -17.05 -24.95 -8.01
CA SER A 2 -15.87 -25.83 -7.91
C SER A 2 -14.61 -25.28 -8.61
N SER A 3 -14.72 -24.54 -9.71
CA SER A 3 -13.57 -24.04 -10.47
C SER A 3 -12.79 -22.92 -9.77
N SER A 4 -13.45 -22.11 -8.96
CA SER A 4 -12.80 -21.00 -8.24
C SER A 4 -11.94 -21.50 -7.07
N VAL A 5 -12.40 -22.52 -6.35
CA VAL A 5 -11.64 -23.07 -5.20
C VAL A 5 -10.41 -23.84 -5.68
N THR A 6 -10.52 -24.60 -6.77
CA THR A 6 -9.39 -25.35 -7.33
C THR A 6 -8.30 -24.41 -7.88
N ALA A 7 -8.68 -23.30 -8.53
CA ALA A 7 -7.74 -22.30 -9.00
C ALA A 7 -7.02 -21.59 -7.83
N ILE A 8 -7.75 -21.27 -6.76
CA ILE A 8 -7.19 -20.70 -5.53
C ILE A 8 -6.20 -21.68 -4.89
N MET A 9 -6.52 -22.97 -4.81
CA MET A 9 -5.64 -23.97 -4.22
C MET A 9 -4.34 -24.16 -5.02
N ALA A 10 -4.43 -24.20 -6.36
CA ALA A 10 -3.25 -24.32 -7.22
C ALA A 10 -2.30 -23.10 -7.09
N GLU A 11 -2.85 -21.90 -6.97
CA GLU A 11 -2.07 -20.67 -6.79
C GLU A 11 -1.45 -20.61 -5.38
N LEU A 12 -2.15 -21.10 -4.35
CA LEU A 12 -1.63 -21.24 -3.00
C LEU A 12 -0.46 -22.23 -2.90
N GLU A 13 -0.50 -23.33 -3.66
CA GLU A 13 0.60 -24.29 -3.74
C GLU A 13 1.87 -23.67 -4.38
N GLN A 14 1.73 -22.75 -5.34
CA GLN A 14 2.86 -22.00 -5.90
C GLN A 14 3.42 -20.96 -4.92
N LEU A 15 2.55 -20.28 -4.16
CA LEU A 15 2.94 -19.27 -3.17
C LEU A 15 3.59 -19.88 -1.92
N ALA A 16 3.23 -21.11 -1.55
CA ALA A 16 3.79 -21.82 -0.38
C ALA A 16 5.31 -22.15 -0.52
N GLN A 17 5.92 -21.91 -1.66
CA GLN A 17 7.36 -22.11 -1.89
C GLN A 17 8.20 -20.88 -1.53
N SER A 18 7.61 -19.78 -1.05
CA SER A 18 8.30 -18.54 -0.72
C SER A 18 8.80 -18.51 0.73
N ASP A 19 10.07 -18.33 0.83
CA ASP A 19 11.01 -17.97 1.92
C ASP A 19 10.77 -18.47 3.37
N PRO A 20 11.45 -19.60 3.75
CA PRO A 20 11.50 -20.08 5.13
C PRO A 20 12.17 -19.10 6.12
N LYS A 21 12.95 -18.12 5.65
CA LYS A 21 13.68 -17.18 6.52
C LYS A 21 12.78 -16.13 7.16
N ALA A 22 11.75 -15.66 6.44
CA ALA A 22 10.78 -14.72 6.98
C ALA A 22 9.98 -15.34 8.13
N ILE A 23 9.56 -16.61 7.99
CA ILE A 23 8.87 -17.37 9.02
C ILE A 23 9.76 -17.58 10.26
N ALA A 24 11.07 -17.86 10.07
CA ALA A 24 12.02 -18.04 11.16
C ALA A 24 12.31 -16.73 11.95
N ALA A 25 12.21 -15.57 11.29
CA ALA A 25 12.33 -14.28 11.96
C ALA A 25 11.12 -13.99 12.87
N LEU A 26 9.90 -14.31 12.41
CA LEU A 26 8.67 -14.18 13.20
C LEU A 26 8.64 -15.14 14.41
N ALA A 27 9.16 -16.36 14.28
CA ALA A 27 9.23 -17.33 15.37
C ALA A 27 10.16 -16.88 16.52
N LYS A 28 11.08 -15.94 16.29
CA LYS A 28 11.95 -15.35 17.32
C LYS A 28 11.27 -14.28 18.17
N LEU A 29 10.05 -13.88 17.85
CA LEU A 29 9.27 -12.89 18.60
C LEU A 29 8.65 -13.45 19.89
N GLY A 30 9.37 -14.31 20.63
CA GLY A 30 8.99 -14.80 21.98
C GLY A 30 8.92 -13.70 23.07
N GLY A 31 8.76 -12.41 22.66
CA GLY A 31 8.67 -11.21 23.47
C GLY A 31 7.43 -10.37 23.18
N GLN A 32 7.50 -9.09 23.46
CA GLN A 32 6.45 -8.13 23.09
C GLN A 32 6.41 -7.97 21.57
N VAL A 33 5.29 -8.37 20.95
CA VAL A 33 5.03 -8.11 19.54
C VAL A 33 4.58 -6.65 19.38
N ASP A 34 5.34 -5.86 18.63
CA ASP A 34 4.91 -4.53 18.24
C ASP A 34 3.93 -4.64 17.05
N PRO A 35 2.68 -4.13 17.17
CA PRO A 35 1.69 -4.25 16.11
C PRO A 35 2.10 -3.61 14.78
N PHE A 36 2.90 -2.54 14.82
CA PHE A 36 3.30 -1.82 13.61
C PHE A 36 4.46 -2.53 12.90
N VAL A 37 5.42 -3.05 13.66
CA VAL A 37 6.50 -3.88 13.11
C VAL A 37 5.92 -5.13 12.47
N LEU A 38 5.01 -5.82 13.17
CA LEU A 38 4.33 -6.98 12.60
C LEU A 38 3.55 -6.65 11.31
N GLY A 39 2.94 -5.46 11.25
CA GLY A 39 2.23 -5.02 10.04
C GLY A 39 3.16 -4.82 8.84
N ILE A 40 4.41 -4.38 9.06
CA ILE A 40 5.44 -4.31 8.02
C ILE A 40 5.87 -5.71 7.59
N ASP A 41 6.14 -6.61 8.55
CA ASP A 41 6.50 -8.01 8.27
C ASP A 41 5.38 -8.71 7.48
N ASP A 42 4.12 -8.50 7.87
CA ASP A 42 2.95 -9.02 7.15
C ASP A 42 2.86 -8.50 5.70
N ALA A 43 3.17 -7.21 5.48
CA ALA A 43 3.22 -6.63 4.14
C ALA A 43 4.37 -7.24 3.31
N GLN A 44 5.55 -7.45 3.90
CA GLN A 44 6.66 -8.11 3.21
C GLN A 44 6.30 -9.52 2.75
N LEU A 45 5.56 -10.28 3.56
CA LEU A 45 5.02 -11.60 3.17
C LEU A 45 4.01 -11.52 2.02
N SER A 46 3.48 -10.34 1.71
CA SER A 46 2.61 -10.07 0.54
C SER A 46 3.36 -9.47 -0.64
N GLY A 47 4.71 -9.42 -0.60
CA GLY A 47 5.56 -8.96 -1.69
C GLY A 47 5.92 -7.48 -1.65
N TRP A 48 5.69 -6.79 -0.51
CA TRP A 48 6.14 -5.41 -0.30
C TRP A 48 7.59 -5.34 0.18
N TYR A 49 8.28 -4.25 -0.15
CA TYR A 49 9.62 -3.90 0.38
C TYR A 49 10.66 -5.02 0.22
N ASN A 50 10.71 -5.65 -0.95
CA ASN A 50 11.70 -6.69 -1.21
C ASN A 50 13.09 -6.07 -1.47
N HIS A 51 13.97 -6.11 -0.46
CA HIS A 51 15.30 -5.55 -0.55
C HIS A 51 16.25 -6.37 -1.45
N GLU A 52 15.99 -7.66 -1.65
CA GLU A 52 16.81 -8.55 -2.49
C GLU A 52 16.59 -8.28 -3.98
N THR A 53 15.31 -8.12 -4.39
CA THR A 53 14.95 -7.84 -5.79
C THR A 53 14.81 -6.35 -6.10
N SER A 54 14.91 -5.50 -5.08
CA SER A 54 14.67 -4.05 -5.19
C SER A 54 13.26 -3.70 -5.66
N GLU A 55 12.29 -4.51 -5.32
CA GLU A 55 10.88 -4.26 -5.62
C GLU A 55 10.17 -3.62 -4.42
N LEU A 56 9.57 -2.45 -4.65
CA LEU A 56 8.70 -1.82 -3.64
C LEU A 56 7.45 -2.67 -3.41
N MET A 57 6.92 -3.23 -4.45
CA MET A 57 5.89 -4.27 -4.50
C MET A 57 6.27 -5.24 -5.62
N THR A 58 5.86 -6.49 -5.54
CA THR A 58 6.08 -7.49 -6.61
C THR A 58 5.70 -6.91 -7.98
N ASP A 59 6.61 -7.02 -8.96
CA ASP A 59 6.53 -6.42 -10.30
C ASP A 59 6.63 -4.88 -10.35
N PHE A 60 7.05 -4.23 -9.25
CA PHE A 60 7.36 -2.80 -9.23
C PHE A 60 8.81 -2.57 -8.77
N PRO A 61 9.80 -2.89 -9.62
CA PRO A 61 11.21 -2.68 -9.30
C PRO A 61 11.58 -1.21 -9.33
N VAL A 62 12.51 -0.82 -8.44
CA VAL A 62 13.05 0.53 -8.32
C VAL A 62 14.58 0.49 -8.27
N GLY A 63 15.24 1.37 -9.01
CA GLY A 63 16.70 1.45 -9.09
C GLY A 63 17.22 2.89 -9.21
N PRO A 64 18.56 3.04 -9.32
CA PRO A 64 19.22 4.35 -9.29
C PRO A 64 18.91 5.24 -10.50
N ASP A 65 18.45 4.66 -11.60
CA ASP A 65 18.06 5.39 -12.82
C ASP A 65 16.59 5.83 -12.80
N ASP A 66 15.84 5.45 -11.78
CA ASP A 66 14.44 5.80 -11.68
C ASP A 66 14.23 7.19 -11.09
N ILE A 67 13.20 7.86 -11.63
CA ILE A 67 12.59 9.06 -11.08
C ILE A 67 11.21 8.64 -10.58
N VAL A 68 11.06 8.61 -9.26
CA VAL A 68 9.88 8.09 -8.57
C VAL A 68 9.11 9.24 -7.95
N ILE A 69 7.82 9.37 -8.27
CA ILE A 69 6.91 10.26 -7.54
C ILE A 69 5.93 9.44 -6.71
N ASP A 70 5.63 9.91 -5.51
CA ASP A 70 4.52 9.44 -4.67
C ASP A 70 3.52 10.58 -4.48
N VAL A 71 2.31 10.40 -5.01
CA VAL A 71 1.22 11.38 -4.94
C VAL A 71 0.24 10.96 -3.84
N GLY A 72 0.09 11.83 -2.85
CA GLY A 72 -0.49 11.49 -1.56
C GLY A 72 0.54 10.80 -0.65
N CYS A 73 1.79 11.28 -0.70
CA CYS A 73 2.93 10.59 -0.07
C CYS A 73 2.88 10.58 1.46
N GLY A 74 2.08 11.43 2.08
CA GLY A 74 2.02 11.55 3.53
C GLY A 74 3.40 11.73 4.17
N ASP A 75 3.80 10.83 5.06
CA ASP A 75 5.10 10.86 5.73
C ASP A 75 6.24 10.18 4.92
N GLY A 76 6.01 9.83 3.66
CA GLY A 76 7.05 9.38 2.72
C GLY A 76 7.53 7.94 2.89
N GLY A 77 6.75 7.07 3.52
CA GLY A 77 7.19 5.69 3.83
C GLY A 77 7.62 4.88 2.61
N ALA A 78 6.85 4.91 1.51
CA ALA A 78 7.20 4.21 0.27
C ALA A 78 8.44 4.80 -0.41
N LEU A 79 8.56 6.13 -0.41
CA LEU A 79 9.70 6.80 -1.00
C LEU A 79 11.00 6.57 -0.24
N ASN A 80 10.95 6.27 1.07
CA ASN A 80 12.15 5.86 1.81
C ASN A 80 12.80 4.63 1.18
N PHE A 81 12.00 3.60 0.89
CA PHE A 81 12.50 2.41 0.20
C PHE A 81 13.10 2.77 -1.17
N CYS A 82 12.42 3.62 -1.95
CA CYS A 82 12.90 4.04 -3.27
C CYS A 82 14.23 4.82 -3.18
N ALA A 83 14.36 5.71 -2.22
CA ALA A 83 15.59 6.46 -1.95
C ALA A 83 16.76 5.55 -1.54
N GLU A 84 16.49 4.52 -0.71
CA GLU A 84 17.49 3.50 -0.34
C GLU A 84 17.99 2.68 -1.54
N LYS A 85 17.16 2.55 -2.60
CA LYS A 85 17.55 1.91 -3.87
C LYS A 85 18.26 2.88 -4.83
N GLY A 86 18.50 4.12 -4.40
CA GLY A 86 19.23 5.14 -5.15
C GLY A 86 18.38 5.91 -6.16
N ALA A 87 17.07 5.77 -6.16
CA ALA A 87 16.19 6.54 -7.03
C ALA A 87 16.19 8.04 -6.71
N TYR A 88 15.87 8.86 -7.72
CA TYR A 88 15.46 10.25 -7.49
C TYR A 88 14.00 10.25 -7.05
N VAL A 89 13.67 10.82 -5.89
CA VAL A 89 12.35 10.75 -5.29
C VAL A 89 11.66 12.11 -5.22
N ILE A 90 10.37 12.13 -5.51
CA ILE A 90 9.53 13.34 -5.52
C ILE A 90 8.36 13.10 -4.59
N LEU A 91 8.28 13.92 -3.53
CA LEU A 91 7.18 13.95 -2.59
C LEU A 91 6.08 14.88 -3.12
N ALA A 92 4.84 14.43 -3.18
CA ALA A 92 3.69 15.25 -3.54
C ALA A 92 2.51 14.96 -2.61
N ASP A 93 2.06 15.97 -1.86
CA ASP A 93 0.92 15.87 -0.96
C ASP A 93 0.30 17.26 -0.72
N LEU A 94 -0.95 17.30 -0.27
CA LEU A 94 -1.63 18.54 0.09
C LEU A 94 -1.20 19.04 1.49
N ASP A 95 -0.78 18.12 2.38
CA ASP A 95 -0.36 18.41 3.74
C ASP A 95 1.10 18.89 3.79
N ALA A 96 1.27 20.20 3.80
CA ALA A 96 2.58 20.85 3.81
C ALA A 96 3.46 20.42 5.01
N GLU A 97 2.87 20.19 6.19
CA GLU A 97 3.66 19.81 7.38
C GLU A 97 4.21 18.39 7.26
N ARG A 98 3.41 17.47 6.72
CA ARG A 98 3.85 16.08 6.48
C ARG A 98 4.95 16.05 5.41
N VAL A 99 4.75 16.73 4.29
CA VAL A 99 5.75 16.82 3.21
C VAL A 99 7.05 17.42 3.73
N GLU A 100 7.00 18.49 4.53
CA GLU A 100 8.20 19.15 5.05
C GLU A 100 8.99 18.22 5.99
N ARG A 101 8.29 17.51 6.88
CA ARG A 101 8.92 16.50 7.75
C ARG A 101 9.57 15.39 6.92
N ALA A 102 8.85 14.82 5.97
CA ALA A 102 9.36 13.77 5.10
C ALA A 102 10.55 14.23 4.27
N PHE A 103 10.48 15.42 3.68
CA PHE A 103 11.55 16.02 2.89
C PHE A 103 12.83 16.21 3.71
N SER A 104 12.71 16.74 4.93
CA SER A 104 13.86 17.03 5.79
C SER A 104 14.66 15.77 6.10
N TRP A 105 14.01 14.74 6.64
CA TRP A 105 14.73 13.52 7.00
C TRP A 105 15.19 12.70 5.77
N MET A 106 14.48 12.78 4.65
CA MET A 106 14.86 12.07 3.43
C MET A 106 16.04 12.74 2.73
N THR A 107 16.13 14.08 2.77
CA THR A 107 17.27 14.84 2.24
C THR A 107 18.56 14.54 3.00
N GLU A 108 18.49 14.28 4.31
CA GLU A 108 19.66 13.85 5.08
C GLU A 108 20.19 12.49 4.62
N LYS A 109 19.32 11.58 4.22
CA LYS A 109 19.68 10.23 3.75
C LYS A 109 20.11 10.18 2.28
N ALA A 110 19.51 11.00 1.42
CA ALA A 110 19.75 11.03 -0.03
C ALA A 110 19.96 12.48 -0.53
N PRO A 111 21.08 13.14 -0.20
CA PRO A 111 21.33 14.55 -0.56
C PRO A 111 21.28 14.77 -2.07
N GLY A 112 20.52 15.78 -2.51
CA GLY A 112 20.41 16.17 -3.92
C GLY A 112 19.58 15.24 -4.79
N ARG A 113 18.90 14.26 -4.20
CA ARG A 113 18.04 13.32 -4.93
C ARG A 113 16.58 13.33 -4.43
N VAL A 114 16.18 14.38 -3.75
CA VAL A 114 14.83 14.54 -3.19
C VAL A 114 14.25 15.86 -3.63
N GLU A 115 13.02 15.83 -4.13
CA GLU A 115 12.21 16.99 -4.52
C GLU A 115 10.87 16.93 -3.80
N LYS A 116 10.21 18.07 -3.59
CA LYS A 116 8.89 18.14 -2.96
C LYS A 116 7.96 19.12 -3.64
N HIS A 117 6.67 18.79 -3.63
CA HIS A 117 5.58 19.65 -4.07
C HIS A 117 4.41 19.60 -3.10
N ILE A 118 3.88 20.76 -2.74
CA ILE A 118 2.61 20.88 -2.03
C ILE A 118 1.54 21.09 -3.09
N THR A 119 0.68 20.08 -3.28
CA THR A 119 -0.28 20.07 -4.41
C THR A 119 -1.47 19.17 -4.10
N ASP A 120 -2.61 19.52 -4.69
CA ASP A 120 -3.82 18.68 -4.75
C ASP A 120 -3.81 17.70 -5.95
N ALA A 121 -2.66 17.59 -6.63
CA ALA A 121 -2.46 16.78 -7.82
C ALA A 121 -3.29 17.18 -9.06
N ASN A 122 -3.82 18.41 -9.11
CA ASN A 122 -4.62 18.89 -10.24
C ASN A 122 -4.40 20.39 -10.55
N PRO A 123 -3.41 20.72 -11.43
CA PRO A 123 -2.43 19.82 -12.05
C PRO A 123 -1.21 19.53 -11.17
N LEU A 124 -0.53 18.44 -11.46
CA LEU A 124 0.79 18.19 -10.88
C LEU A 124 1.83 19.16 -11.48
N PRO A 125 2.66 19.82 -10.64
CA PRO A 125 3.65 20.83 -11.10
C PRO A 125 4.90 20.19 -11.72
N LEU A 126 4.71 19.18 -12.56
CA LEU A 126 5.77 18.43 -13.24
C LEU A 126 5.55 18.45 -14.76
N PRO A 127 6.63 18.42 -15.56
CA PRO A 127 6.54 18.30 -17.00
C PRO A 127 5.91 16.97 -17.44
N ASP A 128 5.32 16.97 -18.63
CA ASP A 128 4.89 15.74 -19.29
C ASP A 128 6.07 14.77 -19.43
N ARG A 129 5.79 13.49 -19.25
CA ARG A 129 6.78 12.41 -19.47
C ARG A 129 8.09 12.62 -18.72
N SER A 130 8.02 13.03 -17.46
CA SER A 130 9.19 13.34 -16.62
C SER A 130 9.61 12.20 -15.70
N VAL A 131 8.67 11.33 -15.27
CA VAL A 131 8.93 10.29 -14.26
C VAL A 131 8.88 8.87 -14.84
N THR A 132 9.58 7.93 -14.20
CA THR A 132 9.62 6.51 -14.61
C THR A 132 8.77 5.61 -13.71
N ARG A 133 8.52 6.03 -12.47
CA ARG A 133 7.70 5.32 -11.48
C ARG A 133 6.72 6.29 -10.85
N VAL A 134 5.47 5.87 -10.76
CA VAL A 134 4.39 6.64 -10.14
C VAL A 134 3.77 5.79 -9.04
N ILE A 135 3.75 6.31 -7.83
CA ILE A 135 3.09 5.72 -6.68
C ILE A 135 1.87 6.61 -6.35
N CYS A 136 0.72 5.98 -6.10
CA CYS A 136 -0.50 6.64 -5.66
C CYS A 136 -1.24 5.64 -4.76
N MET A 137 -0.98 5.72 -3.46
CA MET A 137 -1.50 4.76 -2.49
C MET A 137 -2.45 5.43 -1.51
N GLU A 138 -3.64 4.84 -1.33
CA GLU A 138 -4.67 5.33 -0.37
C GLU A 138 -4.97 6.82 -0.59
N MET A 139 -5.16 7.21 -1.84
CA MET A 139 -5.38 8.62 -2.22
C MET A 139 -6.64 8.82 -3.05
N LEU A 140 -6.96 7.88 -3.97
CA LEU A 140 -8.08 8.05 -4.91
C LEU A 140 -9.45 8.02 -4.22
N GLU A 141 -9.57 7.40 -3.06
CA GLU A 141 -10.77 7.41 -2.22
C GLU A 141 -11.08 8.77 -1.57
N HIS A 142 -10.10 9.68 -1.54
CA HIS A 142 -10.23 11.00 -0.94
C HIS A 142 -10.62 12.10 -1.94
N VAL A 143 -10.48 11.84 -3.26
CA VAL A 143 -10.66 12.87 -4.30
C VAL A 143 -12.05 12.83 -4.93
N ASP A 144 -12.54 14.00 -5.35
CA ASP A 144 -13.84 14.11 -5.99
C ASP A 144 -13.88 13.40 -7.34
N ASP A 145 -12.83 13.52 -8.13
CA ASP A 145 -12.72 12.91 -9.46
C ASP A 145 -11.39 12.15 -9.63
N PRO A 146 -11.39 10.84 -9.38
CA PRO A 146 -10.22 10.00 -9.58
C PRO A 146 -9.70 9.97 -11.02
N ALA A 147 -10.57 10.19 -12.03
CA ALA A 147 -10.17 10.16 -13.43
C ALA A 147 -9.26 11.36 -13.76
N VAL A 148 -9.53 12.53 -13.19
CA VAL A 148 -8.69 13.72 -13.36
C VAL A 148 -7.30 13.48 -12.75
N VAL A 149 -7.24 12.94 -11.55
CA VAL A 149 -5.95 12.61 -10.91
C VAL A 149 -5.19 11.59 -11.72
N LEU A 150 -5.83 10.49 -12.13
CA LEU A 150 -5.19 9.45 -12.95
C LEU A 150 -4.70 10.01 -14.30
N ALA A 151 -5.42 10.94 -14.93
CA ALA A 151 -4.96 11.59 -16.15
C ALA A 151 -3.66 12.38 -15.93
N GLU A 152 -3.53 13.09 -14.80
CA GLU A 152 -2.30 13.80 -14.43
C GLU A 152 -1.14 12.83 -14.15
N LEU A 153 -1.40 11.74 -13.42
CA LEU A 153 -0.40 10.68 -13.21
C LEU A 153 0.10 10.10 -14.54
N VAL A 154 -0.81 9.86 -15.49
CA VAL A 154 -0.45 9.36 -16.83
C VAL A 154 0.29 10.43 -17.63
N ARG A 155 -0.10 11.72 -17.54
CA ARG A 155 0.59 12.82 -18.24
C ARG A 155 2.07 12.88 -17.87
N ILE A 156 2.39 12.85 -16.58
CA ILE A 156 3.78 12.98 -16.09
C ILE A 156 4.63 11.73 -16.31
N GLY A 157 4.02 10.54 -16.43
CA GLY A 157 4.73 9.29 -16.69
C GLY A 157 5.35 9.23 -18.09
N LYS A 158 6.59 8.78 -18.20
CA LYS A 158 7.23 8.46 -19.50
C LYS A 158 6.50 7.30 -20.19
N PRO A 159 6.62 7.13 -21.52
CA PRO A 159 6.28 5.86 -22.15
C PRO A 159 7.02 4.71 -21.45
N GLY A 160 6.32 3.62 -21.10
CA GLY A 160 6.85 2.53 -20.30
C GLY A 160 6.97 2.78 -18.80
N ALA A 161 6.55 3.94 -18.28
CA ALA A 161 6.50 4.19 -16.84
C ALA A 161 5.59 3.18 -16.14
N ARG A 162 5.98 2.76 -14.92
CA ARG A 162 5.19 1.86 -14.07
C ARG A 162 4.46 2.62 -12.97
N TYR A 163 3.29 2.11 -12.65
CA TYR A 163 2.35 2.70 -11.69
C TYR A 163 2.04 1.68 -10.60
N LEU A 164 2.14 2.09 -9.35
CA LEU A 164 1.68 1.35 -8.18
C LEU A 164 0.53 2.13 -7.56
N ILE A 165 -0.68 1.60 -7.70
CA ILE A 165 -1.90 2.28 -7.26
C ILE A 165 -2.62 1.38 -6.28
N THR A 166 -2.98 1.91 -5.11
CA THR A 166 -3.78 1.18 -4.12
C THR A 166 -4.98 2.00 -3.65
N VAL A 167 -6.03 1.28 -3.32
CA VAL A 167 -7.21 1.82 -2.63
C VAL A 167 -7.68 0.80 -1.59
N PRO A 168 -8.42 1.20 -0.55
CA PRO A 168 -9.02 0.27 0.39
C PRO A 168 -9.92 -0.75 -0.30
N ASP A 169 -9.96 -1.98 0.24
CA ASP A 169 -10.85 -3.02 -0.29
C ASP A 169 -12.30 -2.79 0.18
N PRO A 170 -13.31 -2.96 -0.71
CA PRO A 170 -14.69 -2.67 -0.39
C PRO A 170 -15.28 -3.58 0.70
N VAL A 171 -14.77 -4.79 0.90
CA VAL A 171 -15.26 -5.68 1.97
C VAL A 171 -14.93 -5.08 3.32
N GLN A 172 -13.68 -4.72 3.53
CA GLN A 172 -13.21 -4.12 4.79
C GLN A 172 -13.85 -2.74 5.02
N GLU A 173 -13.88 -1.87 4.00
CA GLU A 173 -14.45 -0.53 4.10
C GLU A 173 -15.94 -0.52 4.44
N LYS A 174 -16.72 -1.42 3.83
CA LYS A 174 -18.16 -1.55 4.15
C LYS A 174 -18.40 -2.03 5.59
N LEU A 175 -17.57 -2.96 6.09
CA LEU A 175 -17.62 -3.39 7.50
C LEU A 175 -17.22 -2.25 8.43
N GLN A 176 -16.14 -1.55 8.10
CA GLN A 176 -15.63 -0.41 8.88
C GLN A 176 -16.66 0.72 8.98
N LYS A 177 -17.48 0.93 7.95
CA LYS A 177 -18.55 1.93 7.94
C LYS A 177 -19.59 1.74 9.06
N HIS A 178 -19.72 0.55 9.61
CA HIS A 178 -20.60 0.26 10.73
C HIS A 178 -19.96 0.53 12.11
N LEU A 179 -18.65 0.72 12.16
CA LEU A 179 -17.89 0.84 13.41
C LEU A 179 -17.21 2.20 13.54
N ALA A 180 -16.68 2.73 12.44
CA ALA A 180 -15.97 4.00 12.43
C ALA A 180 -16.92 5.19 12.61
N PRO A 181 -16.44 6.31 13.19
CA PRO A 181 -17.20 7.55 13.22
C PRO A 181 -17.59 8.02 11.83
N ALA A 182 -18.76 8.63 11.68
CA ALA A 182 -19.27 9.09 10.38
C ALA A 182 -18.31 10.02 9.64
N ILE A 183 -17.50 10.81 10.36
CA ILE A 183 -16.51 11.71 9.79
C ILE A 183 -15.44 10.95 8.96
N TYR A 184 -15.16 9.69 9.26
CA TYR A 184 -14.20 8.87 8.51
C TYR A 184 -14.63 8.65 7.05
N PHE A 185 -15.95 8.69 6.77
CA PHE A 185 -16.54 8.56 5.43
C PHE A 185 -17.05 9.88 4.87
N GLN A 186 -16.46 11.00 5.29
CA GLN A 186 -16.74 12.35 4.83
C GLN A 186 -15.44 13.09 4.53
N LYS A 187 -15.51 14.13 3.67
CA LYS A 187 -14.34 14.99 3.41
C LYS A 187 -13.70 15.50 4.71
N PRO A 188 -12.37 15.50 4.78
CA PRO A 188 -11.36 15.16 3.77
C PRO A 188 -10.97 13.66 3.74
N ASN A 189 -11.70 12.79 4.43
CA ASN A 189 -11.40 11.36 4.55
C ASN A 189 -11.98 10.53 3.38
N HIS A 190 -12.36 9.27 3.61
CA HIS A 190 -12.82 8.34 2.56
C HIS A 190 -14.21 8.71 2.05
N ILE A 191 -14.30 9.51 1.00
CA ILE A 191 -15.58 9.88 0.38
C ILE A 191 -16.09 8.85 -0.63
N ARG A 192 -15.27 7.84 -0.95
CA ARG A 192 -15.57 6.81 -1.95
C ARG A 192 -15.11 5.44 -1.47
N ILE A 193 -15.92 4.43 -1.74
CA ILE A 193 -15.53 3.02 -1.61
C ILE A 193 -15.47 2.44 -3.03
N PHE A 194 -14.28 2.07 -3.49
CA PHE A 194 -14.10 1.46 -4.79
C PHE A 194 -14.47 -0.02 -4.77
N GLU A 195 -15.48 -0.42 -5.57
CA GLU A 195 -15.64 -1.82 -5.91
C GLU A 195 -14.45 -2.30 -6.75
N ARG A 196 -14.09 -3.58 -6.64
CA ARG A 196 -12.90 -4.12 -7.33
C ARG A 196 -12.93 -3.90 -8.84
N ALA A 197 -14.09 -4.14 -9.48
CA ALA A 197 -14.27 -3.91 -10.91
C ALA A 197 -14.27 -2.41 -11.29
N GLU A 198 -14.76 -1.53 -10.41
CA GLU A 198 -14.71 -0.10 -10.61
C GLU A 198 -13.28 0.42 -10.58
N PHE A 199 -12.47 -0.03 -9.60
CA PHE A 199 -11.06 0.36 -9.49
C PHE A 199 -10.26 -0.05 -10.73
N GLU A 200 -10.45 -1.29 -11.22
CA GLU A 200 -9.84 -1.73 -12.47
C GLU A 200 -10.28 -0.87 -13.66
N ALA A 201 -11.58 -0.59 -13.77
CA ALA A 201 -12.13 0.16 -14.88
C ALA A 201 -11.58 1.60 -14.96
N VAL A 202 -11.42 2.30 -13.84
CA VAL A 202 -10.87 3.67 -13.85
C VAL A 202 -9.39 3.68 -14.22
N VAL A 203 -8.60 2.68 -13.80
CA VAL A 203 -7.18 2.55 -14.18
C VAL A 203 -7.04 2.26 -15.68
N LEU A 204 -7.85 1.34 -16.22
CA LEU A 204 -7.87 1.03 -17.66
C LEU A 204 -8.36 2.23 -18.49
N ALA A 205 -9.38 2.95 -18.02
CA ALA A 205 -9.90 4.14 -18.71
C ALA A 205 -8.89 5.28 -18.77
N ALA A 206 -7.94 5.36 -17.83
CA ALA A 206 -6.82 6.29 -17.88
C ALA A 206 -5.77 5.94 -18.95
N GLY A 207 -5.91 4.81 -19.66
CA GLY A 207 -5.00 4.37 -20.72
C GLY A 207 -3.81 3.55 -20.22
N LEU A 208 -3.87 3.05 -18.99
CA LEU A 208 -2.85 2.16 -18.43
C LEU A 208 -3.14 0.70 -18.76
N THR A 209 -2.09 -0.11 -18.87
CA THR A 209 -2.18 -1.57 -18.97
C THR A 209 -1.93 -2.18 -17.60
N ILE A 210 -2.89 -2.93 -17.06
CA ILE A 210 -2.75 -3.59 -15.77
C ILE A 210 -1.89 -4.84 -15.96
N GLU A 211 -0.76 -4.90 -15.25
CA GLU A 211 0.18 -6.03 -15.26
C GLU A 211 -0.11 -7.01 -14.11
N ARG A 212 -0.45 -6.47 -12.95
CA ARG A 212 -0.76 -7.28 -11.75
C ARG A 212 -1.93 -6.70 -10.97
N ARG A 213 -2.74 -7.60 -10.40
CA ARG A 213 -3.70 -7.31 -9.34
C ARG A 213 -3.36 -8.15 -8.13
N SER A 214 -3.35 -7.55 -6.96
CA SER A 214 -3.16 -8.27 -5.70
C SER A 214 -3.98 -7.66 -4.58
N PHE A 215 -4.05 -8.40 -3.49
CA PHE A 215 -4.79 -8.05 -2.29
C PHE A 215 -3.92 -8.36 -1.09
N TYR A 216 -3.89 -7.49 -0.10
CA TYR A 216 -3.08 -7.74 1.09
C TYR A 216 -3.64 -7.06 2.34
N GLY A 217 -3.07 -7.44 3.49
CA GLY A 217 -3.24 -6.71 4.72
C GLY A 217 -4.44 -7.14 5.53
N PHE A 218 -4.84 -8.43 5.52
CA PHE A 218 -5.85 -8.96 6.43
C PHE A 218 -5.54 -8.60 7.89
N TYR A 219 -4.25 -8.62 8.27
CA TYR A 219 -3.81 -8.16 9.59
C TYR A 219 -4.33 -6.76 9.90
N TRP A 220 -4.10 -5.80 8.98
CA TRP A 220 -4.54 -4.42 9.13
C TRP A 220 -6.05 -4.25 9.01
N ALA A 221 -6.71 -5.05 8.15
CA ALA A 221 -8.17 -5.03 8.05
C ALA A 221 -8.82 -5.33 9.38
N MET A 222 -8.39 -6.39 10.07
CA MET A 222 -8.86 -6.74 11.40
C MET A 222 -8.44 -5.72 12.45
N TRP A 223 -7.19 -5.22 12.39
CA TRP A 223 -6.69 -4.23 13.33
C TRP A 223 -7.56 -2.97 13.34
N TRP A 224 -7.92 -2.45 12.17
CA TRP A 224 -8.78 -1.27 12.06
C TRP A 224 -10.21 -1.51 12.56
N LEU A 225 -10.81 -2.67 12.29
CA LEU A 225 -12.13 -3.01 12.83
C LEU A 225 -12.11 -3.06 14.36
N LEU A 226 -11.07 -3.68 14.94
CA LEU A 226 -10.89 -3.74 16.40
C LEU A 226 -10.57 -2.36 16.99
N PHE A 227 -9.81 -1.53 16.31
CA PHE A 227 -9.50 -0.17 16.69
C PHE A 227 -10.79 0.66 16.89
N TRP A 228 -11.67 0.66 15.90
CA TRP A 228 -12.94 1.36 15.98
C TRP A 228 -13.86 0.78 17.05
N GLN A 229 -13.93 -0.54 17.15
CA GLN A 229 -14.73 -1.21 18.18
C GLN A 229 -14.30 -0.85 19.61
N CYS A 230 -13.01 -0.60 19.82
CA CYS A 230 -12.49 -0.21 21.14
C CYS A 230 -12.59 1.29 21.45
N ASN A 231 -13.14 2.11 20.55
CA ASN A 231 -13.24 3.58 20.68
C ASN A 231 -11.92 4.24 21.08
N ILE A 232 -10.83 3.81 20.44
CA ILE A 232 -9.48 4.32 20.75
C ILE A 232 -9.31 5.70 20.09
N ASP A 233 -8.74 6.67 20.83
CA ASP A 233 -8.39 7.98 20.30
C ASP A 233 -7.21 7.84 19.31
N PHE A 234 -7.32 8.50 18.16
CA PHE A 234 -6.31 8.48 17.09
C PHE A 234 -5.03 9.26 17.44
N LYS A 235 -4.96 9.85 18.62
CA LYS A 235 -3.79 10.62 19.06
C LYS A 235 -2.65 9.72 19.48
N GLY A 236 -1.60 9.70 18.67
CA GLY A 236 -0.37 8.94 18.94
C GLY A 236 -0.43 7.50 18.42
N MET A 237 0.53 6.67 18.87
CA MET A 237 0.58 5.24 18.57
C MET A 237 -0.44 4.51 19.46
N PRO A 238 -1.59 4.07 18.94
CA PRO A 238 -2.64 3.51 19.79
C PRO A 238 -2.22 2.15 20.34
N ARG A 239 -2.17 2.06 21.67
CA ARG A 239 -1.91 0.82 22.41
C ARG A 239 -3.19 0.43 23.16
N HIS A 240 -3.65 -0.77 22.92
CA HIS A 240 -4.83 -1.32 23.60
C HIS A 240 -4.69 -2.85 23.71
N PRO A 241 -5.08 -3.47 24.85
CA PRO A 241 -4.93 -4.92 25.02
C PRO A 241 -5.54 -5.77 23.91
N VAL A 242 -6.65 -5.35 23.31
CA VAL A 242 -7.27 -6.05 22.17
C VAL A 242 -6.38 -6.02 20.95
N LEU A 243 -5.79 -4.85 20.62
CA LEU A 243 -4.90 -4.69 19.46
C LEU A 243 -3.58 -5.45 19.67
N ASP A 244 -3.02 -5.38 20.88
CA ASP A 244 -1.80 -6.11 21.24
C ASP A 244 -2.01 -7.64 21.25
N ASN A 245 -3.20 -8.10 21.68
CA ASN A 245 -3.57 -9.51 21.61
C ASN A 245 -3.78 -9.98 20.18
N TRP A 246 -4.41 -9.14 19.34
CA TRP A 246 -4.56 -9.43 17.92
C TRP A 246 -3.19 -9.61 17.26
N ALA A 247 -2.27 -8.68 17.48
CA ALA A 247 -0.91 -8.78 16.94
C ALA A 247 -0.21 -10.08 17.39
N ARG A 248 -0.26 -10.42 18.68
CA ARG A 248 0.30 -11.68 19.17
C ARG A 248 -0.35 -12.92 18.56
N THR A 249 -1.66 -12.90 18.41
CA THR A 249 -2.41 -14.02 17.77
C THR A 249 -1.99 -14.18 16.32
N TRP A 250 -1.92 -13.07 15.56
CA TRP A 250 -1.53 -13.11 14.16
C TRP A 250 -0.08 -13.57 13.98
N ALA A 251 0.85 -13.07 14.78
CA ALA A 251 2.24 -13.53 14.79
C ALA A 251 2.32 -15.05 15.06
N ALA A 252 1.53 -15.56 16.02
CA ALA A 252 1.49 -16.98 16.30
C ALA A 252 0.92 -17.80 15.13
N VAL A 253 -0.09 -17.30 14.43
CA VAL A 253 -0.62 -17.94 13.20
C VAL A 253 0.45 -18.00 12.12
N LEU A 254 1.13 -16.87 11.86
CA LEU A 254 2.18 -16.80 10.84
C LEU A 254 3.37 -17.73 11.14
N ALA A 255 3.63 -18.02 12.41
CA ALA A 255 4.70 -18.93 12.85
C ALA A 255 4.34 -20.43 12.71
N THR A 256 3.11 -20.79 12.36
CA THR A 256 2.72 -22.19 12.12
C THR A 256 3.20 -22.67 10.75
N GLU A 257 3.28 -23.99 10.54
CA GLU A 257 3.70 -24.61 9.27
C GLU A 257 2.88 -24.12 8.07
N ASP A 258 1.57 -23.92 8.22
CA ASP A 258 0.67 -23.44 7.18
C ASP A 258 0.35 -21.94 7.29
N GLY A 259 1.06 -21.20 8.15
CA GLY A 259 0.76 -19.80 8.46
C GLY A 259 0.71 -18.89 7.25
N LEU A 260 1.64 -19.07 6.31
CA LEU A 260 1.66 -18.30 5.06
C LEU A 260 0.46 -18.61 4.15
N LYS A 261 0.06 -19.88 4.05
CA LYS A 261 -1.16 -20.28 3.31
C LYS A 261 -2.40 -19.64 3.93
N VAL A 262 -2.51 -19.68 5.27
CA VAL A 262 -3.60 -19.04 6.02
C VAL A 262 -3.63 -17.54 5.74
N LYS A 263 -2.48 -16.87 5.78
CA LYS A 263 -2.36 -15.45 5.45
C LYS A 263 -2.90 -15.15 4.05
N HIS A 264 -2.45 -15.87 3.03
CA HIS A 264 -2.91 -15.64 1.66
C HIS A 264 -4.41 -15.89 1.46
N LEU A 265 -4.98 -16.87 2.15
CA LEU A 265 -6.43 -17.10 2.15
C LEU A 265 -7.18 -15.92 2.75
N PHE A 266 -6.71 -15.38 3.87
CA PHE A 266 -7.34 -14.27 4.56
C PHE A 266 -7.15 -12.95 3.82
N ASP A 267 -6.00 -12.72 3.19
CA ASP A 267 -5.78 -11.58 2.31
C ASP A 267 -6.73 -11.56 1.10
N ARG A 268 -7.20 -12.72 0.64
CA ARG A 268 -8.24 -12.80 -0.40
C ARG A 268 -9.65 -12.65 0.13
N PHE A 269 -9.88 -13.10 1.35
CA PHE A 269 -11.20 -13.05 1.98
C PHE A 269 -11.57 -11.62 2.40
N MET A 270 -10.70 -10.94 3.14
CA MET A 270 -10.92 -9.59 3.65
C MET A 270 -9.60 -8.81 3.70
N PRO A 271 -9.04 -8.41 2.56
CA PRO A 271 -7.84 -7.57 2.54
C PRO A 271 -8.12 -6.18 3.08
N LYS A 272 -7.08 -5.46 3.51
CA LYS A 272 -7.17 -4.01 3.75
C LYS A 272 -7.20 -3.26 2.44
N ASN A 273 -6.37 -3.70 1.47
CA ASN A 273 -6.12 -2.96 0.24
C ASN A 273 -6.22 -3.82 -1.01
N GLN A 274 -6.71 -3.19 -2.07
CA GLN A 274 -6.55 -3.60 -3.46
C GLN A 274 -5.29 -2.95 -4.02
N VAL A 275 -4.49 -3.70 -4.77
CA VAL A 275 -3.25 -3.22 -5.37
C VAL A 275 -3.27 -3.48 -6.86
N ILE A 276 -2.94 -2.46 -7.65
CA ILE A 276 -2.72 -2.56 -9.08
C ILE A 276 -1.28 -2.10 -9.38
N VAL A 277 -0.51 -2.97 -10.05
CA VAL A 277 0.68 -2.57 -10.77
C VAL A 277 0.31 -2.48 -12.25
N ALA A 278 0.59 -1.33 -12.85
CA ALA A 278 0.25 -1.04 -14.23
C ALA A 278 1.43 -0.39 -14.96
N SER A 279 1.35 -0.33 -16.29
CA SER A 279 2.31 0.39 -17.13
C SER A 279 1.62 1.32 -18.12
N LYS A 280 2.31 2.40 -18.49
CA LYS A 280 1.92 3.27 -19.58
C LYS A 280 2.42 2.64 -20.89
N PRO A 281 1.56 2.39 -21.89
CA PRO A 281 2.00 1.96 -23.21
C PRO A 281 3.10 2.84 -23.81
N GLY A 282 3.99 2.24 -24.61
CA GLY A 282 5.10 2.93 -25.27
C GLY A 282 4.68 3.87 -26.40
#